data_ef03b7cc36fae8ef3c10f194b7ce5e2f
#
_entry.id   ef03b7cc36fae8ef3c10f194b7ce5e2f
#
_cell.length_a   1.000
_cell.length_b   1.000
_cell.length_c   1.000
_cell.angle_alpha   90.00
_cell.angle_beta   90.00
_cell.angle_gamma   90.00
#
_symmetry.space_group_name_H-M   'P 1'
#
loop_
_entity.id
_entity.type
_entity.pdbx_description
1 polymer ?
#
loop_
_entity_poly.entity_id
_entity_poly.type
_entity_poly.pdbx_seq_one_letter_code
_entity_poly.pdbx_strand_id
1 'polypeptide(L)'
;MPEARARTQSPSGAARAARVRREPRQARSRARVAQILASADAILSVEGFEALTVRRIAQDAGVPVGSIYQFFPDKAAVVDALAHGYIGEFDAAIAGLVEGAQAAGPDGSGTAGPAAGGWADPVGRLVDEFADLYRSRPGYVALWSGRHLSPELARADEANNLAIAAGVRRILVARGILRDGADLERQSQVAVRVADALLQFAFSSAPGGDEAVLAELKTMLRLYLADLAAR
;
A
#
# COMPACT_ATOMS: atom_id res chain seq x y z
N MET A 1 26.27 8.32 -64.66
CA MET A 1 25.87 7.80 -63.37
C MET A 1 25.33 8.94 -62.52
N PRO A 2 24.02 9.16 -62.33
CA PRO A 2 23.49 10.14 -61.41
C PRO A 2 23.08 9.48 -60.10
N GLU A 3 23.57 10.07 -59.00
CA GLU A 3 23.28 9.69 -57.62
C GLU A 3 21.82 9.92 -57.24
N ALA A 4 21.17 8.89 -56.72
CA ALA A 4 19.85 8.93 -56.15
C ALA A 4 19.90 9.51 -54.70
N ARG A 5 19.47 10.77 -54.54
CA ARG A 5 19.23 11.36 -53.19
C ARG A 5 17.97 10.75 -52.57
N ALA A 6 18.16 9.98 -51.50
CA ALA A 6 17.08 9.55 -50.62
C ALA A 6 16.45 10.77 -49.92
N ARG A 7 15.19 11.06 -50.21
CA ARG A 7 14.37 12.04 -49.45
C ARG A 7 13.88 11.37 -48.19
N THR A 8 14.46 11.73 -47.04
CA THR A 8 13.91 11.46 -45.72
C THR A 8 12.60 12.23 -45.55
N GLN A 9 11.48 11.53 -45.59
CA GLN A 9 10.18 12.12 -45.26
C GLN A 9 10.10 12.30 -43.74
N SER A 10 10.04 13.54 -43.27
CA SER A 10 9.71 13.90 -41.88
C SER A 10 8.27 13.49 -41.59
N PRO A 11 7.97 12.97 -40.38
CA PRO A 11 6.62 12.57 -40.02
C PRO A 11 5.65 13.75 -40.09
N SER A 12 4.53 13.53 -40.75
CA SER A 12 3.46 14.48 -41.02
C SER A 12 3.03 15.27 -39.77
N GLY A 13 2.86 16.59 -39.91
CA GLY A 13 2.43 17.51 -38.86
C GLY A 13 1.10 17.13 -38.20
N ALA A 14 0.26 16.33 -38.85
CA ALA A 14 -0.97 15.77 -38.31
C ALA A 14 -0.74 14.75 -37.16
N ALA A 15 0.31 13.92 -37.28
CA ALA A 15 0.66 12.95 -36.23
C ALA A 15 1.19 13.65 -34.94
N ARG A 16 1.94 14.76 -35.13
CA ARG A 16 2.43 15.59 -34.00
C ARG A 16 1.31 16.37 -33.33
N ALA A 17 0.36 16.92 -34.09
CA ALA A 17 -0.81 17.63 -33.55
C ALA A 17 -1.77 16.68 -32.80
N ALA A 18 -1.93 15.42 -33.23
CA ALA A 18 -2.73 14.41 -32.58
C ALA A 18 -2.10 13.97 -31.26
N ARG A 19 -0.77 13.88 -31.13
CA ARG A 19 -0.05 13.57 -29.90
C ARG A 19 -0.19 14.67 -28.86
N VAL A 20 -0.05 15.94 -29.25
CA VAL A 20 -0.20 17.11 -28.34
C VAL A 20 -1.62 17.26 -27.82
N ARG A 21 -2.65 16.83 -28.56
CA ARG A 21 -4.05 16.85 -28.08
C ARG A 21 -4.40 15.70 -27.12
N ARG A 22 -3.71 14.56 -27.18
CA ARG A 22 -3.99 13.41 -26.29
C ARG A 22 -3.43 13.60 -24.88
N GLU A 23 -2.24 14.13 -24.73
CA GLU A 23 -1.60 14.35 -23.42
C GLU A 23 -2.40 15.27 -22.46
N PRO A 24 -2.89 16.45 -22.87
CA PRO A 24 -3.68 17.31 -22.00
C PRO A 24 -5.02 16.68 -21.58
N ARG A 25 -5.64 15.85 -22.45
CA ARG A 25 -6.90 15.18 -22.12
C ARG A 25 -6.71 14.07 -21.11
N GLN A 26 -5.63 13.27 -21.23
CA GLN A 26 -5.27 12.24 -20.26
C GLN A 26 -4.86 12.83 -18.91
N ALA A 27 -4.11 13.95 -18.91
CA ALA A 27 -3.73 14.64 -17.68
C ALA A 27 -4.95 15.16 -16.93
N ARG A 28 -5.91 15.78 -17.63
CA ARG A 28 -7.18 16.26 -17.03
C ARG A 28 -8.03 15.11 -16.50
N SER A 29 -8.09 13.99 -17.21
CA SER A 29 -8.83 12.80 -16.77
C SER A 29 -8.20 12.21 -15.51
N ARG A 30 -6.88 12.06 -15.47
CA ARG A 30 -6.15 11.60 -14.26
C ARG A 30 -6.32 12.54 -13.08
N ALA A 31 -6.23 13.86 -13.28
CA ALA A 31 -6.46 14.85 -12.26
C ALA A 31 -7.88 14.76 -11.68
N ARG A 32 -8.88 14.51 -12.54
CA ARG A 32 -10.28 14.34 -12.11
C ARG A 32 -10.47 13.08 -11.27
N VAL A 33 -9.89 11.95 -11.70
CA VAL A 33 -9.91 10.70 -10.91
C VAL A 33 -9.24 10.91 -9.56
N ALA A 34 -8.05 11.52 -9.53
CA ALA A 34 -7.36 11.81 -8.28
C ALA A 34 -8.18 12.72 -7.34
N GLN A 35 -8.87 13.73 -7.87
CA GLN A 35 -9.75 14.61 -7.10
C GLN A 35 -10.92 13.83 -6.48
N ILE A 36 -11.57 12.95 -7.24
CA ILE A 36 -12.68 12.11 -6.78
C ILE A 36 -12.19 11.17 -5.64
N LEU A 37 -11.05 10.51 -5.83
CA LEU A 37 -10.48 9.60 -4.84
C LEU A 37 -10.03 10.35 -3.58
N ALA A 38 -9.43 11.53 -3.71
CA ALA A 38 -9.04 12.35 -2.55
C ALA A 38 -10.26 12.79 -1.72
N SER A 39 -11.36 13.16 -2.37
CA SER A 39 -12.61 13.47 -1.66
C SER A 39 -13.21 12.24 -0.98
N ALA A 40 -13.17 11.09 -1.63
CA ALA A 40 -13.65 9.84 -1.04
C ALA A 40 -12.79 9.42 0.17
N ASP A 41 -11.47 9.57 0.10
CA ASP A 41 -10.53 9.34 1.21
C ASP A 41 -10.81 10.30 2.39
N ALA A 42 -11.03 11.58 2.12
CA ALA A 42 -11.37 12.57 3.16
C ALA A 42 -12.68 12.22 3.88
N ILE A 43 -13.71 11.80 3.15
CA ILE A 43 -15.00 11.36 3.73
C ILE A 43 -14.78 10.11 4.60
N LEU A 44 -14.05 9.12 4.10
CA LEU A 44 -13.73 7.91 4.87
C LEU A 44 -12.99 8.25 6.16
N SER A 45 -12.01 9.13 6.09
CA SER A 45 -11.15 9.50 7.22
C SER A 45 -11.92 10.20 8.35
N VAL A 46 -12.97 10.97 8.01
CA VAL A 46 -13.70 11.81 8.97
C VAL A 46 -15.05 11.23 9.35
N GLU A 47 -15.80 10.72 8.37
CA GLU A 47 -17.19 10.30 8.52
C GLU A 47 -17.36 8.76 8.49
N GLY A 48 -16.32 8.02 8.10
CA GLY A 48 -16.33 6.56 8.03
C GLY A 48 -16.99 5.99 6.77
N PHE A 49 -17.01 4.65 6.68
CA PHE A 49 -17.43 3.93 5.47
C PHE A 49 -18.91 4.11 5.10
N GLU A 50 -19.79 4.23 6.08
CA GLU A 50 -21.23 4.37 5.86
C GLU A 50 -21.60 5.71 5.21
N ALA A 51 -20.85 6.78 5.50
CA ALA A 51 -21.06 8.10 4.92
C ALA A 51 -20.63 8.18 3.44
N LEU A 52 -19.85 7.23 2.95
CA LEU A 52 -19.32 7.21 1.60
C LEU A 52 -20.44 6.89 0.60
N THR A 53 -20.92 7.91 -0.12
CA THR A 53 -21.88 7.78 -1.22
C THR A 53 -21.40 8.55 -2.44
N VAL A 54 -21.77 8.13 -3.67
CA VAL A 54 -21.41 8.84 -4.91
C VAL A 54 -21.85 10.31 -4.86
N ARG A 55 -23.01 10.59 -4.27
CA ARG A 55 -23.53 11.96 -4.13
C ARG A 55 -22.69 12.79 -3.16
N ARG A 56 -22.28 12.21 -2.01
CA ARG A 56 -21.42 12.89 -1.03
C ARG A 56 -20.04 13.18 -1.60
N ILE A 57 -19.46 12.21 -2.32
CA ILE A 57 -18.18 12.37 -3.03
C ILE A 57 -18.28 13.49 -4.07
N ALA A 58 -19.35 13.53 -4.87
CA ALA A 58 -19.53 14.57 -5.89
C ALA A 58 -19.62 15.98 -5.28
N GLN A 59 -20.35 16.10 -4.16
CA GLN A 59 -20.50 17.35 -3.41
C GLN A 59 -19.14 17.82 -2.87
N ASP A 60 -18.39 16.95 -2.22
CA ASP A 60 -17.09 17.26 -1.62
C ASP A 60 -16.04 17.58 -2.70
N ALA A 61 -15.99 16.79 -3.76
CA ALA A 61 -15.11 17.01 -4.90
C ALA A 61 -15.47 18.25 -5.73
N GLY A 62 -16.64 18.88 -5.52
CA GLY A 62 -17.10 20.02 -6.32
C GLY A 62 -17.34 19.64 -7.78
N VAL A 63 -17.83 18.42 -8.06
CA VAL A 63 -18.09 17.92 -9.42
C VAL A 63 -19.54 17.49 -9.58
N PRO A 64 -20.12 17.57 -10.79
CA PRO A 64 -21.41 16.98 -11.06
C PRO A 64 -21.38 15.46 -10.81
N VAL A 65 -22.46 14.91 -10.25
CA VAL A 65 -22.59 13.45 -10.01
C VAL A 65 -22.36 12.64 -11.31
N GLY A 66 -22.88 13.13 -12.44
CA GLY A 66 -22.64 12.51 -13.76
C GLY A 66 -21.17 12.45 -14.17
N SER A 67 -20.32 13.33 -13.64
CA SER A 67 -18.87 13.28 -13.88
C SER A 67 -18.20 12.10 -13.16
N ILE A 68 -18.72 11.70 -11.99
CA ILE A 68 -18.21 10.52 -11.28
C ILE A 68 -18.53 9.26 -12.08
N TYR A 69 -19.78 9.13 -12.56
CA TYR A 69 -20.20 7.97 -13.36
C TYR A 69 -19.43 7.78 -14.68
N GLN A 70 -18.74 8.81 -15.17
CA GLN A 70 -17.83 8.67 -16.32
C GLN A 70 -16.55 7.85 -16.00
N PHE A 71 -16.16 7.77 -14.73
CA PHE A 71 -14.95 7.09 -14.26
C PHE A 71 -15.26 5.87 -13.40
N PHE A 72 -16.31 5.94 -12.58
CA PHE A 72 -16.71 4.94 -11.62
C PHE A 72 -18.19 4.63 -11.78
N PRO A 73 -18.57 3.43 -12.21
CA PRO A 73 -19.97 3.07 -12.46
C PRO A 73 -20.83 3.10 -11.19
N ASP A 74 -20.21 2.90 -10.02
CA ASP A 74 -20.89 2.88 -8.73
C ASP A 74 -19.93 3.19 -7.56
N LYS A 75 -20.46 3.14 -6.33
CA LYS A 75 -19.68 3.28 -5.08
C LYS A 75 -18.60 2.20 -4.97
N ALA A 76 -18.91 0.97 -5.36
CA ALA A 76 -17.97 -0.14 -5.21
C ALA A 76 -16.71 0.06 -6.05
N ALA A 77 -16.83 0.62 -7.25
CA ALA A 77 -15.68 0.96 -8.09
C ALA A 77 -14.78 2.06 -7.48
N VAL A 78 -15.36 3.03 -6.76
CA VAL A 78 -14.58 4.04 -6.02
C VAL A 78 -13.85 3.40 -4.85
N VAL A 79 -14.54 2.55 -4.10
CA VAL A 79 -13.98 1.78 -2.97
C VAL A 79 -12.83 0.89 -3.42
N ASP A 80 -13.00 0.17 -4.53
CA ASP A 80 -11.98 -0.69 -5.12
C ASP A 80 -10.74 0.10 -5.55
N ALA A 81 -10.93 1.26 -6.19
CA ALA A 81 -9.81 2.12 -6.57
C ALA A 81 -9.06 2.69 -5.37
N LEU A 82 -9.75 3.03 -4.26
CA LEU A 82 -9.10 3.44 -3.00
C LEU A 82 -8.32 2.28 -2.39
N ALA A 83 -8.92 1.08 -2.32
CA ALA A 83 -8.25 -0.12 -1.80
C ALA A 83 -6.96 -0.41 -2.56
N HIS A 84 -6.99 -0.37 -3.89
CA HIS A 84 -5.80 -0.54 -4.73
C HIS A 84 -4.73 0.54 -4.46
N GLY A 85 -5.14 1.78 -4.25
CA GLY A 85 -4.22 2.87 -3.89
C GLY A 85 -3.49 2.58 -2.57
N TYR A 86 -4.22 2.21 -1.53
CA TYR A 86 -3.66 1.88 -0.22
C TYR A 86 -2.76 0.63 -0.27
N ILE A 87 -3.21 -0.45 -0.93
CA ILE A 87 -2.40 -1.66 -1.12
C ILE A 87 -1.07 -1.31 -1.80
N GLY A 88 -1.09 -0.45 -2.82
CA GLY A 88 0.13 -0.01 -3.49
C GLY A 88 1.12 0.72 -2.55
N GLU A 89 0.63 1.46 -1.56
CA GLU A 89 1.48 2.09 -0.54
C GLU A 89 2.11 1.05 0.41
N PHE A 90 1.34 0.04 0.83
CA PHE A 90 1.85 -1.07 1.64
C PHE A 90 2.87 -1.93 0.87
N ASP A 91 2.61 -2.21 -0.39
CA ASP A 91 3.56 -2.92 -1.27
C ASP A 91 4.87 -2.15 -1.42
N ALA A 92 4.81 -0.82 -1.57
CA ALA A 92 6.00 0.02 -1.65
C ALA A 92 6.79 0.02 -0.33
N ALA A 93 6.11 0.11 0.81
CA ALA A 93 6.72 0.06 2.14
C ALA A 93 7.44 -1.27 2.38
N ILE A 94 6.77 -2.40 2.15
CA ILE A 94 7.39 -3.72 2.35
C ILE A 94 8.54 -3.96 1.36
N ALA A 95 8.46 -3.47 0.13
CA ALA A 95 9.55 -3.55 -0.84
C ALA A 95 10.78 -2.77 -0.35
N GLY A 96 10.60 -1.54 0.13
CA GLY A 96 11.68 -0.73 0.71
C GLY A 96 12.32 -1.38 1.95
N LEU A 97 11.51 -2.00 2.81
CA LEU A 97 12.00 -2.75 3.96
C LEU A 97 12.82 -3.98 3.54
N VAL A 98 12.39 -4.70 2.52
CA VAL A 98 13.14 -5.85 1.96
C VAL A 98 14.49 -5.40 1.40
N GLU A 99 14.51 -4.34 0.59
CA GLU A 99 15.75 -3.77 0.05
C GLU A 99 16.71 -3.32 1.16
N GLY A 100 16.19 -2.64 2.17
CA GLY A 100 16.96 -2.22 3.34
C GLY A 100 17.53 -3.40 4.14
N ALA A 101 16.76 -4.47 4.32
CA ALA A 101 17.20 -5.68 5.00
C ALA A 101 18.32 -6.42 4.23
N GLN A 102 18.18 -6.51 2.92
CA GLN A 102 19.16 -7.11 2.03
C GLN A 102 20.49 -6.32 2.03
N ALA A 103 20.38 -4.97 1.96
CA ALA A 103 21.56 -4.10 2.01
C ALA A 103 22.31 -4.16 3.35
N ALA A 104 21.59 -4.38 4.45
CA ALA A 104 22.17 -4.51 5.78
C ALA A 104 22.88 -5.85 6.00
N GLY A 105 22.51 -6.90 5.26
CA GLY A 105 23.08 -8.25 5.38
C GLY A 105 22.80 -8.94 6.73
N PRO A 106 23.25 -10.20 6.93
CA PRO A 106 22.96 -10.97 8.13
C PRO A 106 23.52 -10.34 9.42
N ASP A 107 24.70 -9.74 9.36
CA ASP A 107 25.46 -9.26 10.54
C ASP A 107 25.22 -7.76 10.82
N GLY A 108 24.41 -7.07 9.99
CA GLY A 108 24.25 -5.62 10.09
C GLY A 108 25.48 -4.81 9.65
N SER A 109 26.51 -5.49 9.09
CA SER A 109 27.80 -4.88 8.67
C SER A 109 27.75 -4.28 7.26
N GLY A 110 26.56 -4.32 6.58
CA GLY A 110 26.41 -3.80 5.23
C GLY A 110 26.72 -2.29 5.14
N THR A 111 27.17 -1.87 3.97
CA THR A 111 27.58 -0.49 3.64
C THR A 111 26.41 0.53 3.60
N ALA A 112 25.22 0.14 4.01
CA ALA A 112 24.05 1.01 4.04
C ALA A 112 24.19 2.01 5.18
N GLY A 113 24.15 3.33 4.86
CA GLY A 113 24.25 4.47 5.75
C GLY A 113 23.31 4.42 6.98
N PRO A 114 22.83 5.53 7.55
CA PRO A 114 22.09 5.57 8.83
C PRO A 114 20.85 4.66 8.89
N ALA A 115 20.35 4.21 7.74
CA ALA A 115 19.28 3.20 7.65
C ALA A 115 19.70 1.79 8.13
N ALA A 116 20.99 1.46 8.20
CA ALA A 116 21.48 0.14 8.63
C ALA A 116 21.30 -0.09 10.14
N GLY A 117 21.38 0.94 10.96
CA GLY A 117 21.22 0.85 12.41
C GLY A 117 19.82 0.41 12.88
N GLY A 118 18.80 0.57 12.04
CA GLY A 118 17.42 0.21 12.38
C GLY A 118 17.12 -1.29 12.27
N TRP A 119 18.06 -2.14 11.87
CA TRP A 119 17.85 -3.58 11.72
C TRP A 119 18.31 -4.41 12.94
N ALA A 120 18.73 -3.78 14.01
CA ALA A 120 18.99 -4.46 15.28
C ALA A 120 17.71 -5.05 15.88
N ASP A 121 16.55 -4.42 15.63
CA ASP A 121 15.21 -4.90 15.99
C ASP A 121 14.31 -4.91 14.75
N PRO A 122 14.32 -5.97 13.94
CA PRO A 122 13.49 -6.08 12.75
C PRO A 122 11.99 -6.04 13.04
N VAL A 123 11.55 -6.58 14.19
CA VAL A 123 10.14 -6.56 14.60
C VAL A 123 9.69 -5.14 14.89
N GLY A 124 10.45 -4.42 15.72
CA GLY A 124 10.14 -3.03 16.03
C GLY A 124 10.03 -2.20 14.76
N ARG A 125 11.04 -2.30 13.87
CA ARG A 125 11.07 -1.57 12.61
C ARG A 125 9.86 -1.88 11.71
N LEU A 126 9.50 -3.15 11.54
CA LEU A 126 8.33 -3.54 10.74
C LEU A 126 7.03 -2.97 11.33
N VAL A 127 6.81 -3.17 12.63
CA VAL A 127 5.60 -2.70 13.30
C VAL A 127 5.50 -1.17 13.24
N ASP A 128 6.61 -0.45 13.47
CA ASP A 128 6.62 1.02 13.42
C ASP A 128 6.32 1.55 12.02
N GLU A 129 6.91 0.99 10.97
CA GLU A 129 6.64 1.37 9.58
C GLU A 129 5.17 1.20 9.22
N PHE A 130 4.56 0.05 9.58
CA PHE A 130 3.14 -0.17 9.34
C PHE A 130 2.26 0.71 10.22
N ALA A 131 2.61 0.95 11.48
CA ALA A 131 1.89 1.89 12.34
C ALA A 131 1.91 3.31 11.77
N ASP A 132 3.02 3.75 11.19
CA ASP A 132 3.13 5.06 10.54
C ASP A 132 2.26 5.16 9.28
N LEU A 133 2.13 4.07 8.50
CA LEU A 133 1.16 4.00 7.40
C LEU A 133 -0.28 4.15 7.91
N TYR A 134 -0.65 3.44 8.98
CA TYR A 134 -1.97 3.58 9.60
C TYR A 134 -2.23 5.01 10.10
N ARG A 135 -1.24 5.65 10.74
CA ARG A 135 -1.33 7.06 11.20
C ARG A 135 -1.52 8.04 10.05
N SER A 136 -0.80 7.82 8.96
CA SER A 136 -0.82 8.73 7.80
C SER A 136 -2.06 8.53 6.91
N ARG A 137 -2.81 7.43 7.09
CA ARG A 137 -3.94 7.03 6.23
C ARG A 137 -5.18 6.62 7.04
N PRO A 138 -5.85 7.53 7.76
CA PRO A 138 -7.04 7.19 8.53
C PRO A 138 -8.18 6.64 7.66
N GLY A 139 -8.26 7.02 6.37
CA GLY A 139 -9.19 6.45 5.40
C GLY A 139 -8.95 4.96 5.15
N TYR A 140 -7.71 4.48 5.25
CA TYR A 140 -7.40 3.06 5.21
C TYR A 140 -8.09 2.31 6.36
N VAL A 141 -7.93 2.79 7.60
CA VAL A 141 -8.54 2.16 8.78
C VAL A 141 -10.05 2.06 8.64
N ALA A 142 -10.69 3.15 8.20
CA ALA A 142 -12.14 3.21 7.99
C ALA A 142 -12.60 2.26 6.86
N LEU A 143 -11.83 2.17 5.77
CA LEU A 143 -12.13 1.28 4.66
C LEU A 143 -12.06 -0.20 5.09
N TRP A 144 -10.98 -0.58 5.77
CA TRP A 144 -10.76 -1.96 6.20
C TRP A 144 -11.67 -2.40 7.35
N SER A 145 -12.11 -1.48 8.18
CA SER A 145 -13.19 -1.75 9.14
C SER A 145 -14.50 -2.17 8.45
N GLY A 146 -14.72 -1.69 7.21
CA GLY A 146 -15.85 -2.07 6.37
C GLY A 146 -15.65 -3.32 5.50
N ARG A 147 -14.48 -4.00 5.54
CA ARG A 147 -14.16 -5.12 4.62
C ARG A 147 -15.14 -6.30 4.70
N HIS A 148 -15.74 -6.53 5.87
CA HIS A 148 -16.75 -7.56 6.05
C HIS A 148 -18.05 -7.30 5.27
N LEU A 149 -18.25 -6.06 4.78
CA LEU A 149 -19.40 -5.64 3.99
C LEU A 149 -19.19 -5.85 2.48
N SER A 150 -17.95 -6.17 2.04
CA SER A 150 -17.60 -6.33 0.62
C SER A 150 -16.71 -7.56 0.42
N PRO A 151 -17.19 -8.58 -0.31
CA PRO A 151 -16.35 -9.74 -0.66
C PRO A 151 -15.11 -9.37 -1.49
N GLU A 152 -15.18 -8.29 -2.26
CA GLU A 152 -14.07 -7.77 -3.07
C GLU A 152 -12.97 -7.22 -2.16
N LEU A 153 -13.34 -6.39 -1.19
CA LEU A 153 -12.41 -5.86 -0.17
C LEU A 153 -11.78 -6.98 0.65
N ALA A 154 -12.56 -7.99 1.05
CA ALA A 154 -12.03 -9.14 1.80
C ALA A 154 -10.98 -9.91 1.00
N ARG A 155 -11.19 -10.10 -0.32
CA ARG A 155 -10.20 -10.75 -1.19
C ARG A 155 -8.95 -9.87 -1.40
N ALA A 156 -9.12 -8.57 -1.54
CA ALA A 156 -8.00 -7.65 -1.68
C ALA A 156 -7.14 -7.62 -0.40
N ASP A 157 -7.77 -7.61 0.78
CA ASP A 157 -7.12 -7.71 2.09
C ASP A 157 -6.32 -9.01 2.22
N GLU A 158 -6.91 -10.14 1.87
CA GLU A 158 -6.23 -11.43 1.88
C GLU A 158 -5.00 -11.45 0.97
N ALA A 159 -5.12 -10.95 -0.26
CA ALA A 159 -4.02 -10.87 -1.20
C ALA A 159 -2.90 -9.94 -0.68
N ASN A 160 -3.24 -8.80 -0.09
CA ASN A 160 -2.31 -7.88 0.54
C ASN A 160 -1.54 -8.55 1.70
N ASN A 161 -2.24 -9.22 2.61
CA ASN A 161 -1.63 -9.92 3.73
C ASN A 161 -0.66 -11.02 3.27
N LEU A 162 -0.98 -11.74 2.19
CA LEU A 162 -0.07 -12.72 1.60
C LEU A 162 1.19 -12.06 1.00
N ALA A 163 1.05 -10.93 0.31
CA ALA A 163 2.18 -10.18 -0.24
C ALA A 163 3.11 -9.65 0.86
N ILE A 164 2.54 -9.08 1.93
CA ILE A 164 3.29 -8.63 3.12
C ILE A 164 4.02 -9.81 3.77
N ALA A 165 3.36 -10.97 3.95
CA ALA A 165 3.97 -12.16 4.53
C ALA A 165 5.16 -12.66 3.71
N ALA A 166 5.06 -12.63 2.38
CA ALA A 166 6.17 -12.95 1.49
C ALA A 166 7.34 -11.95 1.64
N GLY A 167 7.06 -10.67 1.86
CA GLY A 167 8.05 -9.64 2.16
C GLY A 167 8.74 -9.89 3.51
N VAL A 168 7.96 -10.13 4.56
CA VAL A 168 8.47 -10.46 5.90
C VAL A 168 9.38 -11.69 5.85
N ARG A 169 8.96 -12.77 5.17
CA ARG A 169 9.79 -13.95 4.95
C ARG A 169 11.16 -13.59 4.33
N ARG A 170 11.15 -12.76 3.28
CA ARG A 170 12.42 -12.31 2.63
C ARG A 170 13.30 -11.52 3.59
N ILE A 171 12.73 -10.68 4.44
CA ILE A 171 13.46 -9.91 5.46
C ILE A 171 14.12 -10.86 6.47
N LEU A 172 13.38 -11.81 7.02
CA LEU A 172 13.88 -12.76 8.03
C LEU A 172 15.03 -13.61 7.49
N VAL A 173 14.92 -14.05 6.23
CA VAL A 173 15.99 -14.79 5.54
C VAL A 173 17.21 -13.90 5.26
N ALA A 174 17.00 -12.71 4.69
CA ALA A 174 18.08 -11.76 4.37
C ALA A 174 18.87 -11.33 5.63
N ARG A 175 18.19 -11.24 6.77
CA ARG A 175 18.80 -10.93 8.07
C ARG A 175 19.41 -12.15 8.77
N GLY A 176 19.35 -13.34 8.18
CA GLY A 176 19.87 -14.57 8.79
C GLY A 176 19.15 -15.00 10.08
N ILE A 177 17.93 -14.45 10.33
CA ILE A 177 17.16 -14.74 11.55
C ILE A 177 16.57 -16.15 11.48
N LEU A 178 15.99 -16.50 10.33
CA LEU A 178 15.41 -17.81 10.07
C LEU A 178 15.85 -18.36 8.73
N ARG A 179 15.85 -19.70 8.61
CA ARG A 179 16.14 -20.39 7.35
C ARG A 179 14.90 -20.46 6.48
N ASP A 180 15.08 -20.32 5.16
CA ASP A 180 14.00 -20.44 4.21
C ASP A 180 13.42 -21.85 4.14
N GLY A 181 12.09 -21.95 3.96
CA GLY A 181 11.36 -23.21 3.89
C GLY A 181 9.85 -23.05 3.92
N ALA A 182 9.13 -24.15 3.71
CA ALA A 182 7.67 -24.16 3.71
C ALA A 182 7.05 -23.77 5.06
N ASP A 183 7.73 -24.14 6.16
CA ASP A 183 7.27 -23.76 7.50
C ASP A 183 7.37 -22.26 7.73
N LEU A 184 8.46 -21.62 7.26
CA LEU A 184 8.63 -20.18 7.39
C LEU A 184 7.55 -19.41 6.59
N GLU A 185 7.10 -19.92 5.46
CA GLU A 185 6.00 -19.33 4.72
C GLU A 185 4.72 -19.25 5.56
N ARG A 186 4.30 -20.38 6.15
CA ARG A 186 3.13 -20.44 7.02
C ARG A 186 3.30 -19.58 8.28
N GLN A 187 4.48 -19.61 8.89
CA GLN A 187 4.81 -18.84 10.09
C GLN A 187 4.75 -17.32 9.82
N SER A 188 5.25 -16.88 8.67
CA SER A 188 5.16 -15.48 8.23
C SER A 188 3.71 -15.05 7.99
N GLN A 189 2.88 -15.92 7.40
CA GLN A 189 1.45 -15.65 7.22
C GLN A 189 0.73 -15.52 8.57
N VAL A 190 1.03 -16.39 9.53
CA VAL A 190 0.46 -16.31 10.90
C VAL A 190 0.88 -15.01 11.57
N ALA A 191 2.17 -14.66 11.53
CA ALA A 191 2.69 -13.44 12.15
C ALA A 191 2.03 -12.18 11.56
N VAL A 192 1.88 -12.11 10.24
CA VAL A 192 1.26 -10.96 9.56
C VAL A 192 -0.23 -10.85 9.91
N ARG A 193 -0.97 -11.94 9.96
CA ARG A 193 -2.40 -11.91 10.38
C ARG A 193 -2.58 -11.45 11.82
N VAL A 194 -1.71 -11.87 12.71
CA VAL A 194 -1.72 -11.39 14.11
C VAL A 194 -1.38 -9.89 14.14
N ALA A 195 -0.36 -9.47 13.39
CA ALA A 195 0.03 -8.07 13.30
C ALA A 195 -1.11 -7.20 12.75
N ASP A 196 -1.75 -7.61 11.65
CA ASP A 196 -2.89 -6.90 11.06
C ASP A 196 -4.05 -6.75 12.06
N ALA A 197 -4.42 -7.82 12.74
CA ALA A 197 -5.50 -7.79 13.73
C ALA A 197 -5.20 -6.83 14.88
N LEU A 198 -3.97 -6.81 15.40
CA LEU A 198 -3.58 -5.94 16.51
C LEU A 198 -3.34 -4.49 16.08
N LEU A 199 -2.82 -4.25 14.87
CA LEU A 199 -2.77 -2.92 14.29
C LEU A 199 -4.19 -2.33 14.15
N GLN A 200 -5.12 -3.08 13.57
CA GLN A 200 -6.51 -2.65 13.49
C GLN A 200 -7.12 -2.37 14.87
N PHE A 201 -6.85 -3.21 15.86
CA PHE A 201 -7.30 -2.96 17.22
C PHE A 201 -6.69 -1.68 17.80
N ALA A 202 -5.38 -1.47 17.66
CA ALA A 202 -4.69 -0.27 18.14
C ALA A 202 -5.28 1.04 17.55
N PHE A 203 -5.66 1.01 16.26
CA PHE A 203 -6.18 2.17 15.55
C PHE A 203 -7.72 2.30 15.53
N SER A 204 -8.44 1.30 16.02
CA SER A 204 -9.92 1.33 16.07
C SER A 204 -10.48 2.36 17.03
N SER A 205 -9.79 2.62 18.15
CA SER A 205 -10.24 3.49 19.23
C SER A 205 -9.40 4.77 19.37
N ALA A 206 -8.22 4.80 18.76
CA ALA A 206 -7.29 5.92 18.84
C ALA A 206 -6.68 6.21 17.45
N PRO A 207 -7.01 7.34 16.81
CA PRO A 207 -6.47 7.68 15.49
C PRO A 207 -4.94 7.71 15.41
N GLY A 208 -4.26 8.03 16.52
CA GLY A 208 -2.81 7.97 16.64
C GLY A 208 -2.23 6.58 16.87
N GLY A 209 -3.11 5.59 17.12
CA GLY A 209 -2.76 4.24 17.56
C GLY A 209 -2.60 4.15 19.09
N ASP A 210 -3.02 3.02 19.68
CA ASP A 210 -2.78 2.71 21.09
C ASP A 210 -1.37 2.16 21.27
N GLU A 211 -0.47 2.95 21.86
CA GLU A 211 0.94 2.60 22.05
C GLU A 211 1.12 1.36 22.96
N ALA A 212 0.20 1.12 23.89
CA ALA A 212 0.26 -0.08 24.74
C ALA A 212 -0.02 -1.34 23.91
N VAL A 213 -1.02 -1.29 23.03
CA VAL A 213 -1.33 -2.39 22.09
C VAL A 213 -0.17 -2.62 21.12
N LEU A 214 0.43 -1.56 20.59
CA LEU A 214 1.61 -1.67 19.70
C LEU A 214 2.82 -2.27 20.41
N ALA A 215 3.04 -1.94 21.68
CA ALA A 215 4.11 -2.54 22.50
C ALA A 215 3.87 -4.03 22.74
N GLU A 216 2.63 -4.44 23.05
CA GLU A 216 2.25 -5.85 23.20
C GLU A 216 2.42 -6.62 21.90
N LEU A 217 2.01 -6.05 20.76
CA LEU A 217 2.24 -6.64 19.44
C LEU A 217 3.73 -6.92 19.19
N LYS A 218 4.60 -5.93 19.44
CA LYS A 218 6.04 -6.09 19.30
C LYS A 218 6.59 -7.19 20.20
N THR A 219 6.11 -7.26 21.43
CA THR A 219 6.50 -8.28 22.43
C THR A 219 6.10 -9.67 21.95
N MET A 220 4.85 -9.85 21.52
CA MET A 220 4.34 -11.13 21.00
C MET A 220 5.14 -11.61 19.80
N LEU A 221 5.41 -10.73 18.83
CA LEU A 221 6.16 -11.10 17.63
C LEU A 221 7.62 -11.43 17.94
N ARG A 222 8.27 -10.72 18.88
CA ARG A 222 9.64 -11.06 19.31
C ARG A 222 9.72 -12.42 19.97
N LEU A 223 8.77 -12.73 20.87
CA LEU A 223 8.69 -14.03 21.52
C LEU A 223 8.43 -15.16 20.51
N TYR A 224 7.54 -14.92 19.56
CA TYR A 224 7.26 -15.89 18.50
C TYR A 224 8.49 -16.16 17.64
N LEU A 225 9.21 -15.10 17.21
CA LEU A 225 10.45 -15.27 16.42
C LEU A 225 11.56 -15.94 17.22
N ALA A 226 11.70 -15.66 18.51
CA ALA A 226 12.68 -16.30 19.38
C ALA A 226 12.41 -17.82 19.50
N ASP A 227 11.16 -18.22 19.67
CA ASP A 227 10.74 -19.63 19.69
C ASP A 227 11.04 -20.32 18.35
N LEU A 228 10.73 -19.65 17.22
CA LEU A 228 11.04 -20.20 15.89
C LEU A 228 12.52 -20.38 15.64
N ALA A 229 13.35 -19.44 16.11
CA ALA A 229 14.80 -19.50 15.96
C ALA A 229 15.47 -20.57 16.86
N ALA A 230 14.80 -20.99 17.93
CA ALA A 230 15.28 -22.01 18.85
C ALA A 230 14.96 -23.46 18.41
N ARG A 231 14.09 -23.65 17.41
CA ARG A 231 13.71 -24.95 16.81
C ARG A 231 14.71 -25.41 15.78
#